data_c839fdfb3f984090644bc5766b495dd7
#
_entry.id   c839fdfb3f984090644bc5766b495dd7
#
_cell.length_a   1.000
_cell.length_b   1.000
_cell.length_c   1.000
_cell.angle_alpha   90.00
_cell.angle_beta   90.00
_cell.angle_gamma   90.00
#
_symmetry.space_group_name_H-M   'P 1'
#
loop_
_entity.id
_entity.type
_entity.pdbx_description
1 polymer ?
#
loop_
_entity_poly.entity_id
_entity_poly.type
_entity_poly.pdbx_seq_one_letter_code
_entity_poly.pdbx_strand_id
1 'polypeptide(L)'
;MSPATGATRRARGERGQATVELALVLPLVVILLAGVVQLALVARDDNLVAHAAREAVRAAAVDDDPAAPRRAAEAAGPLLAERLDVRTSERGAPGGSVTVVVTYSSPVRLPLIGTLVDDVDLEARATMRVER
;
A
#
# COMPACT_ATOMS: atom_id res chain seq x y z
N MET A 1 -27.65 48.87 43.65
CA MET A 1 -28.23 48.37 42.38
C MET A 1 -27.10 47.88 41.51
N SER A 2 -26.81 46.60 41.51
CA SER A 2 -25.88 45.96 40.61
C SER A 2 -26.53 44.68 40.07
N PRO A 3 -26.53 44.48 38.77
CA PRO A 3 -26.34 43.17 38.23
C PRO A 3 -25.57 43.16 36.92
N ALA A 4 -24.32 42.77 36.90
CA ALA A 4 -23.59 42.51 35.66
C ALA A 4 -22.47 41.48 35.82
N THR A 5 -22.57 40.54 36.76
CA THR A 5 -21.48 39.57 37.00
C THR A 5 -21.78 38.17 36.49
N GLY A 6 -22.94 37.93 35.87
CA GLY A 6 -23.36 36.58 35.49
C GLY A 6 -22.99 36.15 34.06
N ALA A 7 -22.84 37.11 33.14
CA ALA A 7 -22.68 36.77 31.68
C ALA A 7 -21.27 36.31 31.31
N THR A 8 -20.24 36.83 31.93
CA THR A 8 -18.83 36.51 31.61
C THR A 8 -18.39 35.12 32.09
N ARG A 9 -19.05 34.57 33.10
CA ARG A 9 -18.73 33.23 33.64
C ARG A 9 -19.25 32.10 32.74
N ARG A 10 -20.41 32.26 32.12
CA ARG A 10 -20.97 31.28 31.18
C ARG A 10 -20.11 31.14 29.90
N ALA A 11 -19.71 32.26 29.32
CA ALA A 11 -18.88 32.26 28.11
C ALA A 11 -17.50 31.58 28.28
N ARG A 12 -16.96 31.57 29.52
CA ARG A 12 -15.69 30.89 29.85
C ARG A 12 -15.87 29.39 30.01
N GLY A 13 -17.00 28.91 30.52
CA GLY A 13 -17.34 27.50 30.64
C GLY A 13 -17.54 26.83 29.28
N GLU A 14 -18.24 27.48 28.37
CA GLU A 14 -18.52 26.97 27.04
C GLU A 14 -17.25 26.86 26.15
N ARG A 15 -16.30 27.79 26.31
CA ARG A 15 -15.00 27.72 25.61
C ARG A 15 -14.13 26.57 26.12
N GLY A 16 -14.14 26.30 27.43
CA GLY A 16 -13.42 25.17 28.01
C GLY A 16 -14.01 23.82 27.57
N GLN A 17 -15.34 23.72 27.47
CA GLN A 17 -16.01 22.49 27.02
C GLN A 17 -15.72 22.18 25.58
N ALA A 18 -15.78 23.15 24.67
CA ALA A 18 -15.45 22.97 23.25
C ALA A 18 -13.99 22.53 23.06
N THR A 19 -13.05 23.03 23.86
CA THR A 19 -11.65 22.62 23.79
C THR A 19 -11.45 21.17 24.23
N VAL A 20 -12.14 20.72 25.26
CA VAL A 20 -12.11 19.33 25.73
C VAL A 20 -12.73 18.39 24.68
N GLU A 21 -13.84 18.78 24.09
CA GLU A 21 -14.52 18.03 23.03
C GLU A 21 -13.61 17.87 21.80
N LEU A 22 -12.97 18.96 21.37
CA LEU A 22 -11.99 18.93 20.28
C LEU A 22 -10.79 18.02 20.61
N ALA A 23 -10.28 18.09 21.84
CA ALA A 23 -9.16 17.25 22.28
C ALA A 23 -9.49 15.76 22.29
N LEU A 24 -10.75 15.38 22.51
CA LEU A 24 -11.20 13.99 22.43
C LEU A 24 -11.44 13.52 20.98
N VAL A 25 -11.89 14.40 20.09
CA VAL A 25 -12.17 14.09 18.70
C VAL A 25 -10.87 14.08 17.87
N LEU A 26 -9.90 14.92 18.19
CA LEU A 26 -8.67 15.05 17.40
C LEU A 26 -7.91 13.73 17.21
N PRO A 27 -7.69 12.88 18.22
CA PRO A 27 -7.04 11.60 18.02
C PRO A 27 -7.80 10.69 17.02
N LEU A 28 -9.12 10.69 17.07
CA LEU A 28 -9.94 9.91 16.15
C LEU A 28 -9.79 10.39 14.71
N VAL A 29 -9.79 11.70 14.49
CA VAL A 29 -9.56 12.30 13.16
C VAL A 29 -8.16 11.96 12.65
N VAL A 30 -7.14 12.02 13.48
CA VAL A 30 -5.76 11.66 13.10
C VAL A 30 -5.67 10.20 12.69
N ILE A 31 -6.28 9.28 13.44
CA ILE A 31 -6.31 7.84 13.09
C ILE A 31 -7.03 7.62 11.77
N LEU A 32 -8.17 8.28 11.56
CA LEU A 32 -8.93 8.19 10.31
C LEU A 32 -8.10 8.67 9.11
N LEU A 33 -7.46 9.83 9.23
CA LEU A 33 -6.59 10.37 8.18
C LEU A 33 -5.40 9.45 7.90
N ALA A 34 -4.77 8.92 8.93
CA ALA A 34 -3.68 7.95 8.79
C ALA A 34 -4.16 6.68 8.05
N GLY A 35 -5.36 6.20 8.34
CA GLY A 35 -5.99 5.08 7.62
C GLY A 35 -6.20 5.36 6.14
N VAL A 36 -6.68 6.56 5.78
CA VAL A 36 -6.85 6.97 4.38
C VAL A 36 -5.50 7.01 3.65
N VAL A 37 -4.46 7.56 4.28
CA VAL A 37 -3.10 7.59 3.72
C VAL A 37 -2.57 6.17 3.53
N GLN A 38 -2.76 5.28 4.49
CA GLN A 38 -2.34 3.88 4.39
C GLN A 38 -3.02 3.18 3.22
N LEU A 39 -4.33 3.37 3.04
CA LEU A 39 -5.07 2.80 1.91
C LEU A 39 -4.53 3.29 0.57
N ALA A 40 -4.19 4.57 0.46
CA ALA A 40 -3.58 5.14 -0.74
C ALA A 40 -2.19 4.53 -1.04
N LEU A 41 -1.39 4.26 -0.01
CA LEU A 41 -0.09 3.61 -0.15
C LEU A 41 -0.24 2.16 -0.64
N VAL A 42 -1.17 1.39 -0.07
CA VAL A 42 -1.45 0.01 -0.51
C VAL A 42 -1.94 0.00 -1.97
N ALA A 43 -2.85 0.89 -2.35
CA ALA A 43 -3.33 0.99 -3.72
C ALA A 43 -2.22 1.38 -4.71
N ARG A 44 -1.27 2.23 -4.28
CA ARG A 44 -0.08 2.54 -5.06
C ARG A 44 0.81 1.31 -5.26
N ASP A 45 1.08 0.57 -4.20
CA ASP A 45 1.90 -0.64 -4.25
C ASP A 45 1.26 -1.71 -5.12
N ASP A 46 -0.06 -1.88 -5.08
CA ASP A 46 -0.82 -2.79 -5.96
C ASP A 46 -0.60 -2.47 -7.45
N ASN A 47 -0.66 -1.19 -7.83
CA ASN A 47 -0.36 -0.76 -9.19
C ASN A 47 1.09 -1.06 -9.59
N LEU A 48 2.05 -0.90 -8.68
CA LEU A 48 3.46 -1.21 -8.92
C LEU A 48 3.69 -2.71 -9.09
N VAL A 49 3.02 -3.55 -8.29
CA VAL A 49 3.08 -5.01 -8.40
C VAL A 49 2.50 -5.48 -9.74
N ALA A 50 1.37 -4.90 -10.16
CA ALA A 50 0.79 -5.19 -11.48
C ALA A 50 1.72 -4.76 -12.63
N HIS A 51 2.45 -3.65 -12.49
CA HIS A 51 3.45 -3.23 -13.46
C HIS A 51 4.65 -4.19 -13.47
N ALA A 52 5.17 -4.54 -12.31
CA ALA A 52 6.27 -5.51 -12.17
C ALA A 52 5.94 -6.87 -12.81
N ALA A 53 4.71 -7.36 -12.62
CA ALA A 53 4.27 -8.62 -13.25
C ALA A 53 4.27 -8.55 -14.79
N ARG A 54 3.87 -7.41 -15.37
CA ARG A 54 3.90 -7.21 -16.82
C ARG A 54 5.33 -7.16 -17.36
N GLU A 55 6.24 -6.48 -16.69
CA GLU A 55 7.64 -6.42 -17.10
C GLU A 55 8.33 -7.79 -16.93
N ALA A 56 8.05 -8.48 -15.83
CA ALA A 56 8.57 -9.82 -15.57
C ALA A 56 8.13 -10.85 -16.64
N VAL A 57 6.84 -10.86 -17.02
CA VAL A 57 6.35 -11.80 -18.03
C VAL A 57 6.88 -11.47 -19.41
N ARG A 58 7.11 -10.20 -19.71
CA ARG A 58 7.75 -9.78 -20.95
C ARG A 58 9.19 -10.31 -21.03
N ALA A 59 9.96 -10.17 -19.95
CA ALA A 59 11.30 -10.74 -19.86
C ALA A 59 11.27 -12.26 -20.01
N ALA A 60 10.36 -12.95 -19.33
CA ALA A 60 10.19 -14.41 -19.42
C ALA A 60 9.81 -14.89 -20.83
N ALA A 61 9.11 -14.08 -21.61
CA ALA A 61 8.68 -14.45 -22.97
C ALA A 61 9.81 -14.38 -24.00
N VAL A 62 10.82 -13.52 -23.78
CA VAL A 62 11.89 -13.23 -24.75
C VAL A 62 13.28 -13.75 -24.33
N ASP A 63 13.50 -13.96 -23.02
CA ASP A 63 14.78 -14.37 -22.44
C ASP A 63 14.68 -15.75 -21.81
N ASP A 64 15.62 -16.64 -22.12
CA ASP A 64 15.68 -18.01 -21.57
C ASP A 64 16.35 -18.05 -20.18
N ASP A 65 16.92 -16.93 -19.71
CA ASP A 65 17.52 -16.85 -18.38
C ASP A 65 16.44 -16.90 -17.29
N PRO A 66 16.44 -17.92 -16.42
CA PRO A 66 15.45 -18.05 -15.34
C PRO A 66 15.42 -16.86 -14.37
N ALA A 67 16.49 -16.07 -14.30
CA ALA A 67 16.59 -14.90 -13.44
C ALA A 67 16.08 -13.61 -14.11
N ALA A 68 15.85 -13.61 -15.42
CA ALA A 68 15.41 -12.43 -16.16
C ALA A 68 14.07 -11.87 -15.65
N PRO A 69 13.04 -12.67 -15.38
CA PRO A 69 11.77 -12.17 -14.84
C PRO A 69 11.92 -11.46 -13.50
N ARG A 70 12.73 -12.01 -12.59
CA ARG A 70 12.99 -11.40 -11.29
C ARG A 70 13.70 -10.06 -11.43
N ARG A 71 14.77 -10.00 -12.23
CA ARG A 71 15.48 -8.73 -12.49
C ARG A 71 14.57 -7.67 -13.11
N ALA A 72 13.71 -8.07 -14.03
CA ALA A 72 12.75 -7.15 -14.65
C ALA A 72 11.71 -6.64 -13.64
N ALA A 73 11.19 -7.50 -12.76
CA ALA A 73 10.26 -7.11 -11.71
C ALA A 73 10.91 -6.13 -10.71
N GLU A 74 12.15 -6.40 -10.29
CA GLU A 74 12.90 -5.54 -9.38
C GLU A 74 13.22 -4.16 -9.99
N ALA A 75 13.45 -4.11 -11.29
CA ALA A 75 13.72 -2.87 -12.03
C ALA A 75 12.46 -2.08 -12.40
N ALA A 76 11.29 -2.67 -12.30
CA ALA A 76 10.03 -2.07 -12.76
C ALA A 76 9.53 -0.91 -11.89
N GLY A 77 10.02 -0.78 -10.65
CA GLY A 77 9.57 0.29 -9.77
C GLY A 77 10.25 0.26 -8.39
N PRO A 78 9.89 1.18 -7.50
CA PRO A 78 10.51 1.34 -6.19
C PRO A 78 9.94 0.33 -5.16
N LEU A 79 9.80 -0.93 -5.55
CA LEU A 79 9.45 -2.03 -4.64
C LEU A 79 10.72 -2.57 -3.97
N LEU A 80 10.61 -2.94 -2.69
CA LEU A 80 11.72 -3.51 -1.94
C LEU A 80 11.95 -4.96 -2.39
N ALA A 81 13.12 -5.25 -2.95
CA ALA A 81 13.46 -6.57 -3.49
C ALA A 81 13.34 -7.71 -2.45
N GLU A 82 13.64 -7.43 -1.18
CA GLU A 82 13.50 -8.37 -0.08
C GLU A 82 12.04 -8.75 0.26
N ARG A 83 11.06 -7.94 -0.19
CA ARG A 83 9.63 -8.15 0.00
C ARG A 83 8.91 -8.62 -1.27
N LEU A 84 9.69 -8.81 -2.34
CA LEU A 84 9.20 -9.20 -3.66
C LEU A 84 9.48 -10.67 -3.90
N ASP A 85 8.45 -11.48 -4.15
CA ASP A 85 8.56 -12.85 -4.63
C ASP A 85 8.08 -12.93 -6.08
N VAL A 86 8.86 -13.59 -6.93
CA VAL A 86 8.55 -13.73 -8.36
C VAL A 86 8.59 -15.20 -8.72
N ARG A 87 7.45 -15.74 -9.14
CA ARG A 87 7.30 -17.13 -9.58
C ARG A 87 6.94 -17.16 -11.04
N THR A 88 7.70 -17.92 -11.81
CA THR A 88 7.46 -18.12 -13.23
C THR A 88 6.98 -19.56 -13.45
N SER A 89 5.92 -19.75 -14.23
CA SER A 89 5.51 -21.07 -14.68
C SER A 89 6.55 -21.65 -15.64
N GLU A 90 6.48 -22.95 -15.90
CA GLU A 90 7.28 -23.53 -16.97
C GLU A 90 7.02 -22.77 -18.28
N ARG A 91 8.09 -22.39 -18.94
CA ARG A 91 8.03 -21.76 -20.25
C ARG A 91 7.60 -22.79 -21.26
N GLY A 92 6.47 -22.56 -21.91
CA GLY A 92 6.03 -23.42 -23.01
C GLY A 92 6.98 -23.36 -24.20
N ALA A 93 6.81 -24.30 -25.14
CA ALA A 93 7.48 -24.26 -26.44
C ALA A 93 7.16 -22.94 -27.18
N PRO A 94 7.97 -22.52 -28.16
CA PRO A 94 7.67 -21.36 -28.99
C PRO A 94 6.22 -21.36 -29.50
N GLY A 95 5.50 -20.25 -29.28
CA GLY A 95 4.05 -20.15 -29.52
C GLY A 95 3.16 -20.60 -28.37
N GLY A 96 3.71 -21.20 -27.30
CA GLY A 96 3.03 -21.45 -26.04
C GLY A 96 2.92 -20.18 -25.18
N SER A 97 2.55 -20.34 -23.91
CA SER A 97 2.43 -19.23 -22.96
C SER A 97 3.35 -19.42 -21.77
N VAL A 98 3.78 -18.32 -21.20
CA VAL A 98 4.44 -18.22 -19.90
C VAL A 98 3.63 -17.33 -18.97
N THR A 99 3.53 -17.72 -17.71
CA THR A 99 2.82 -16.93 -16.70
C THR A 99 3.79 -16.56 -15.58
N VAL A 100 3.78 -15.32 -15.16
CA VAL A 100 4.53 -14.84 -14.01
C VAL A 100 3.55 -14.35 -12.95
N VAL A 101 3.81 -14.75 -11.72
CA VAL A 101 3.10 -14.29 -10.52
C VAL A 101 4.10 -13.51 -9.68
N VAL A 102 3.76 -12.27 -9.37
CA VAL A 102 4.54 -11.40 -8.49
C VAL A 102 3.75 -11.17 -7.22
N THR A 103 4.35 -11.49 -6.09
CA THR A 103 3.79 -11.23 -4.76
C THR A 103 4.66 -10.21 -4.03
N TYR A 104 4.04 -9.26 -3.36
CA TYR A 104 4.71 -8.21 -2.60
C TYR A 104 4.03 -7.99 -1.26
N SER A 105 4.80 -8.06 -0.17
CA SER A 105 4.32 -7.71 1.17
C SER A 105 4.43 -6.21 1.41
N SER A 106 3.30 -5.50 1.24
CA SER A 106 3.20 -4.06 1.46
C SER A 106 3.14 -3.75 2.96
N PRO A 107 4.09 -2.96 3.51
CA PRO A 107 4.15 -2.71 4.94
C PRO A 107 3.01 -1.80 5.42
N VAL A 108 2.39 -2.17 6.55
CA VAL A 108 1.45 -1.31 7.26
C VAL A 108 2.25 -0.29 8.09
N ARG A 109 2.18 0.98 7.70
CA ARG A 109 2.94 2.10 8.31
C ARG A 109 2.13 2.94 9.28
N LEU A 110 1.02 2.42 9.82
CA LEU A 110 0.19 3.14 10.77
C LEU A 110 0.89 3.22 12.14
N PRO A 111 1.09 4.42 12.70
CA PRO A 111 1.59 4.57 14.05
C PRO A 111 0.61 3.93 15.04
N LEU A 112 1.12 3.25 16.07
CA LEU A 112 0.38 2.55 17.13
C LEU A 112 -0.34 1.27 16.69
N ILE A 113 -0.79 1.16 15.45
CA ILE A 113 -1.57 0.02 14.95
C ILE A 113 -0.71 -0.92 14.08
N GLY A 114 0.33 -0.40 13.43
CA GLY A 114 1.19 -1.18 12.53
C GLY A 114 1.95 -2.34 13.19
N THR A 115 2.02 -2.38 14.53
CA THR A 115 2.56 -3.52 15.29
C THR A 115 1.52 -4.60 15.58
N LEU A 116 0.24 -4.33 15.35
CA LEU A 116 -0.91 -5.20 15.63
C LEU A 116 -1.54 -5.77 14.34
N VAL A 117 -1.18 -5.21 13.19
CA VAL A 117 -1.71 -5.59 11.89
C VAL A 117 -0.56 -6.10 11.03
N ASP A 118 -0.71 -7.28 10.46
CA ASP A 118 0.25 -7.86 9.54
C ASP A 118 0.34 -7.05 8.24
N ASP A 119 1.47 -7.19 7.53
CA ASP A 119 1.66 -6.60 6.21
C ASP A 119 0.60 -7.14 5.23
N VAL A 120 0.25 -6.32 4.25
CA VAL A 120 -0.75 -6.68 3.23
C VAL A 120 -0.04 -7.35 2.06
N ASP A 121 -0.37 -8.62 1.79
CA ASP A 121 0.15 -9.33 0.62
C ASP A 121 -0.64 -8.95 -0.63
N LEU A 122 0.09 -8.44 -1.61
CA LEU A 122 -0.42 -8.03 -2.92
C LEU A 122 0.10 -9.02 -3.96
N GLU A 123 -0.78 -9.54 -4.81
CA GLU A 123 -0.43 -10.47 -5.87
C GLU A 123 -0.91 -9.96 -7.22
N ALA A 124 -0.04 -10.00 -8.20
CA ALA A 124 -0.40 -9.78 -9.61
C ALA A 124 0.10 -10.92 -10.49
N ARG A 125 -0.72 -11.29 -11.46
CA ARG A 125 -0.45 -12.33 -12.44
C ARG A 125 -0.48 -11.75 -13.84
N ALA A 126 0.51 -12.09 -14.64
CA ALA A 126 0.54 -11.74 -16.05
C ALA A 126 0.91 -12.98 -16.89
N THR A 127 0.29 -13.11 -18.06
CA THR A 127 0.54 -14.20 -18.99
C THR A 127 0.86 -13.62 -20.37
N MET A 128 1.89 -14.13 -21.02
CA MET A 128 2.32 -13.71 -22.34
C MET A 128 2.68 -14.92 -23.20
N ARG A 129 2.58 -14.76 -24.51
CA ARG A 129 3.00 -15.78 -25.48
C ARG A 129 4.52 -15.79 -25.61
N VAL A 130 5.12 -16.96 -25.63
CA VAL A 130 6.55 -17.13 -25.86
C VAL A 130 6.85 -16.87 -27.34
N GLU A 131 7.75 -15.91 -27.60
CA GLU A 131 8.05 -15.46 -28.98
C GLU A 131 9.18 -16.26 -29.64
N ARG A 132 10.05 -16.91 -28.86
CA ARG A 132 11.15 -17.79 -29.33
C ARG A 132 11.49 -18.87 -28.32
#